data_952d7b853a39a32e0e1607b7d5bab6c0
#
_entry.id   952d7b853a39a32e0e1607b7d5bab6c0
#
_cell.length_a   1.000
_cell.length_b   1.000
_cell.length_c   1.000
_cell.angle_alpha   90.00
_cell.angle_beta   90.00
_cell.angle_gamma   90.00
#
_symmetry.space_group_name_H-M   'P 1'
#
loop_
_entity.id
_entity.type
_entity.pdbx_description
1 polymer ?
#
loop_
_entity_poly.entity_id
_entity_poly.type
_entity_poly.pdbx_seq_one_letter_code
_entity_poly.pdbx_strand_id
1 'polypeptide(L)'
;MGQRGISLKLAFSLALAGALLAFPADALEWKWSYQGEGVAASGTLITRDRPNADGFYEITGIKGEANGVAIAGLQPPGTSIPGNDGYPVDNLVRTEAPQLSLHGFGYALANGTYANPFYGAHFAKPDTYAFASDPTNHKTSEPAVTFTATIVR
;
A
#
# COMPACT_ATOMS: atom_id res chain seq x y z
N MET A 1 46.11 -51.78 -27.53
CA MET A 1 45.86 -51.24 -26.18
C MET A 1 44.99 -50.02 -26.31
N GLY A 2 43.70 -50.16 -26.09
CA GLY A 2 42.73 -49.08 -26.21
C GLY A 2 42.44 -48.47 -24.84
N GLN A 3 42.72 -47.19 -24.67
CA GLN A 3 42.24 -46.46 -23.52
C GLN A 3 40.87 -45.86 -23.84
N ARG A 4 39.86 -46.32 -23.11
CA ARG A 4 38.52 -45.77 -23.15
C ARG A 4 38.47 -44.54 -22.25
N GLY A 5 38.35 -43.33 -22.85
CA GLY A 5 38.08 -42.10 -22.15
C GLY A 5 36.64 -42.09 -21.63
N ILE A 6 36.49 -42.00 -20.32
CA ILE A 6 35.18 -41.81 -19.67
C ILE A 6 34.88 -40.30 -19.66
N SER A 7 33.94 -39.88 -20.52
CA SER A 7 33.42 -38.51 -20.47
C SER A 7 32.45 -38.35 -19.29
N LEU A 8 32.93 -37.67 -18.26
CA LEU A 8 32.09 -37.27 -17.16
C LEU A 8 31.25 -36.04 -17.55
N LYS A 9 29.97 -36.27 -17.87
CA LYS A 9 29.03 -35.18 -18.08
C LYS A 9 28.61 -34.59 -16.72
N LEU A 10 29.17 -33.44 -16.40
CA LEU A 10 28.75 -32.67 -15.23
C LEU A 10 27.38 -32.04 -15.54
N ALA A 11 26.34 -32.57 -14.95
CA ALA A 11 25.01 -31.95 -14.98
C ALA A 11 24.97 -30.81 -13.93
N PHE A 12 25.01 -29.57 -14.40
CA PHE A 12 24.74 -28.40 -13.54
C PHE A 12 23.23 -28.33 -13.31
N SER A 13 22.78 -28.78 -12.15
CA SER A 13 21.42 -28.50 -11.67
C SER A 13 21.37 -27.09 -11.14
N LEU A 14 20.76 -26.18 -11.91
CA LEU A 14 20.47 -24.84 -11.49
C LEU A 14 19.29 -24.89 -10.50
N ALA A 15 19.57 -24.93 -9.20
CA ALA A 15 18.56 -24.80 -8.17
C ALA A 15 18.09 -23.33 -8.18
N LEU A 16 16.92 -23.09 -8.77
CA LEU A 16 16.21 -21.82 -8.68
C LEU A 16 15.70 -21.67 -7.24
N ALA A 17 16.49 -21.03 -6.37
CA ALA A 17 16.07 -20.66 -5.03
C ALA A 17 15.01 -19.59 -5.16
N GLY A 18 13.73 -19.98 -5.19
CA GLY A 18 12.62 -19.09 -5.03
C GLY A 18 12.72 -18.46 -3.63
N ALA A 19 13.06 -17.18 -3.55
CA ALA A 19 12.96 -16.43 -2.32
C ALA A 19 11.48 -16.35 -1.92
N LEU A 20 11.05 -17.29 -1.07
CA LEU A 20 9.80 -17.17 -0.34
C LEU A 20 9.96 -15.95 0.57
N LEU A 21 9.26 -14.87 0.23
CA LEU A 21 9.10 -13.74 1.14
C LEU A 21 8.36 -14.30 2.36
N ALA A 22 9.08 -14.57 3.43
CA ALA A 22 8.51 -14.95 4.70
C ALA A 22 7.80 -13.71 5.27
N PHE A 23 6.46 -13.71 5.20
CA PHE A 23 5.68 -12.75 5.93
C PHE A 23 5.85 -13.01 7.44
N PRO A 24 5.94 -11.97 8.28
CA PRO A 24 5.90 -12.17 9.73
C PRO A 24 4.67 -13.00 10.10
N ALA A 25 4.80 -13.96 11.02
CA ALA A 25 3.69 -14.83 11.45
C ALA A 25 2.47 -14.06 12.01
N ASP A 26 2.68 -12.79 12.35
CA ASP A 26 1.72 -11.89 12.98
C ASP A 26 1.31 -10.75 12.02
N ALA A 27 1.09 -11.05 10.74
CA ALA A 27 0.68 -10.07 9.74
C ALA A 27 -0.55 -10.54 8.98
N LEU A 28 -1.46 -9.60 8.68
CA LEU A 28 -2.60 -9.81 7.80
C LEU A 28 -2.35 -9.16 6.45
N GLU A 29 -2.79 -9.83 5.41
CA GLU A 29 -2.80 -9.28 4.06
C GLU A 29 -4.21 -8.86 3.69
N TRP A 30 -4.33 -7.68 3.09
CA TRP A 30 -5.59 -7.10 2.64
C TRP A 30 -5.52 -6.79 1.16
N LYS A 31 -6.62 -6.96 0.46
CA LYS A 31 -6.86 -6.30 -0.83
C LYS A 31 -7.56 -4.99 -0.58
N TRP A 32 -7.09 -3.93 -1.23
CA TRP A 32 -7.71 -2.61 -1.14
C TRP A 32 -7.84 -1.96 -2.51
N SER A 33 -8.81 -1.09 -2.63
CA SER A 33 -8.96 -0.22 -3.78
C SER A 33 -9.75 1.04 -3.44
N TYR A 34 -9.55 2.09 -4.19
CA TYR A 34 -10.47 3.21 -4.23
C TYR A 34 -10.62 3.76 -5.65
N GLN A 35 -11.74 4.41 -5.88
CA GLN A 35 -12.09 4.98 -7.15
C GLN A 35 -12.92 6.25 -6.96
N GLY A 36 -12.63 7.27 -7.74
CA GLY A 36 -13.34 8.54 -7.78
C GLY A 36 -13.12 9.25 -9.11
N GLU A 37 -13.50 10.52 -9.18
CA GLU A 37 -13.29 11.31 -10.38
C GLU A 37 -11.78 11.52 -10.64
N GLY A 38 -11.32 11.02 -11.79
CA GLY A 38 -9.92 11.15 -12.21
C GLY A 38 -8.91 10.37 -11.40
N VAL A 39 -9.34 9.46 -10.51
CA VAL A 39 -8.45 8.65 -9.68
C VAL A 39 -8.96 7.23 -9.52
N ALA A 40 -8.03 6.27 -9.65
CA ALA A 40 -8.22 4.87 -9.29
C ALA A 40 -6.93 4.32 -8.74
N ALA A 41 -7.00 3.64 -7.59
CA ALA A 41 -5.86 3.01 -6.95
C ALA A 41 -6.26 1.65 -6.39
N SER A 42 -5.32 0.71 -6.39
CA SER A 42 -5.55 -0.62 -5.85
C SER A 42 -4.26 -1.33 -5.53
N GLY A 43 -4.36 -2.34 -4.69
CA GLY A 43 -3.21 -3.16 -4.35
C GLY A 43 -3.42 -4.01 -3.10
N THR A 44 -2.32 -4.19 -2.37
CA THR A 44 -2.24 -4.98 -1.16
C THR A 44 -1.73 -4.12 -0.01
N LEU A 45 -2.37 -4.23 1.16
CA LEU A 45 -1.85 -3.73 2.44
C LEU A 45 -1.38 -4.92 3.27
N ILE A 46 -0.34 -4.68 4.05
CA ILE A 46 0.09 -5.56 5.15
C ILE A 46 -0.17 -4.82 6.44
N THR A 47 -0.80 -5.48 7.40
CA THR A 47 -1.06 -4.90 8.72
C THR A 47 -0.55 -5.81 9.82
N ARG A 48 -0.47 -5.31 11.05
CA ARG A 48 -0.38 -6.17 12.23
C ARG A 48 -1.64 -7.02 12.33
N ASP A 49 -1.57 -8.15 13.02
CA ASP A 49 -2.66 -9.13 13.17
C ASP A 49 -3.73 -8.73 14.19
N ARG A 50 -3.45 -7.73 15.04
CA ARG A 50 -4.35 -7.29 16.12
C ARG A 50 -4.79 -5.84 15.94
N PRO A 51 -6.10 -5.60 15.99
CA PRO A 51 -6.61 -4.24 15.96
C PRO A 51 -6.40 -3.54 17.31
N ASN A 52 -6.42 -2.22 17.28
CA ASN A 52 -6.53 -1.39 18.48
C ASN A 52 -7.96 -1.41 19.06
N ALA A 53 -8.19 -0.65 20.14
CA ALA A 53 -9.49 -0.60 20.82
C ALA A 53 -10.64 -0.11 19.92
N ASP A 54 -10.33 0.67 18.88
CA ASP A 54 -11.30 1.21 17.92
C ASP A 54 -11.49 0.31 16.68
N GLY A 55 -10.88 -0.88 16.69
CA GLY A 55 -10.97 -1.86 15.61
C GLY A 55 -10.03 -1.61 14.43
N PHE A 56 -9.10 -0.66 14.53
CA PHE A 56 -8.14 -0.36 13.49
C PHE A 56 -6.88 -1.20 13.58
N TYR A 57 -6.46 -1.72 12.44
CA TYR A 57 -5.19 -2.41 12.23
C TYR A 57 -4.13 -1.44 11.71
N GLU A 58 -2.93 -1.52 12.25
CA GLU A 58 -1.79 -0.72 11.82
C GLU A 58 -1.23 -1.25 10.50
N ILE A 59 -1.23 -0.42 9.46
CA ILE A 59 -0.63 -0.73 8.16
C ILE A 59 0.88 -0.60 8.28
N THR A 60 1.59 -1.67 7.93
CA THR A 60 3.05 -1.75 7.98
C THR A 60 3.70 -1.88 6.60
N GLY A 61 2.91 -2.14 5.57
CA GLY A 61 3.39 -2.25 4.20
C GLY A 61 2.28 -2.02 3.18
N ILE A 62 2.69 -1.60 1.99
CA ILE A 62 1.80 -1.34 0.86
C ILE A 62 2.45 -1.72 -0.46
N LYS A 63 1.64 -2.24 -1.37
CA LYS A 63 1.98 -2.48 -2.78
C LYS A 63 0.78 -2.15 -3.64
N GLY A 64 1.02 -1.82 -4.90
CA GLY A 64 -0.04 -1.58 -5.88
C GLY A 64 0.29 -0.44 -6.80
N GLU A 65 -0.76 0.19 -7.31
CA GLU A 65 -0.66 1.30 -8.26
C GLU A 65 -1.77 2.32 -8.04
N ALA A 66 -1.53 3.54 -8.47
CA ALA A 66 -2.53 4.59 -8.58
C ALA A 66 -2.42 5.24 -9.97
N ASN A 67 -3.53 5.27 -10.71
CA ASN A 67 -3.58 5.73 -12.11
C ASN A 67 -2.49 5.11 -13.01
N GLY A 68 -2.21 3.82 -12.83
CA GLY A 68 -1.18 3.09 -13.57
C GLY A 68 0.27 3.33 -13.14
N VAL A 69 0.50 4.13 -12.10
CA VAL A 69 1.84 4.40 -11.54
C VAL A 69 2.06 3.53 -10.31
N ALA A 70 3.19 2.81 -10.27
CA ALA A 70 3.52 1.93 -9.16
C ALA A 70 3.70 2.70 -7.85
N ILE A 71 3.21 2.12 -6.75
CA ILE A 71 3.45 2.62 -5.40
C ILE A 71 4.89 2.30 -5.02
N ALA A 72 5.63 3.33 -4.59
CA ALA A 72 7.03 3.22 -4.19
C ALA A 72 7.19 2.85 -2.71
N GLY A 73 6.28 3.30 -1.84
CA GLY A 73 6.36 3.01 -0.42
C GLY A 73 5.31 3.71 0.44
N LEU A 74 5.16 3.19 1.65
CA LEU A 74 4.27 3.75 2.67
C LEU A 74 4.90 5.00 3.30
N GLN A 75 4.08 6.03 3.51
CA GLN A 75 4.47 7.20 4.29
C GLN A 75 4.61 6.79 5.76
N PRO A 76 5.68 7.18 6.47
CA PRO A 76 5.80 6.89 7.90
C PRO A 76 4.64 7.49 8.70
N PRO A 77 4.06 6.75 9.67
CA PRO A 77 3.01 7.30 10.53
C PRO A 77 3.52 8.48 11.35
N GLY A 78 2.65 9.45 11.62
CA GLY A 78 2.98 10.69 12.32
C GLY A 78 3.66 11.74 11.42
N THR A 79 3.78 11.50 10.12
CA THR A 79 4.31 12.46 9.14
C THR A 79 3.29 12.75 8.06
N SER A 80 3.34 13.96 7.49
CA SER A 80 2.49 14.36 6.37
C SER A 80 3.15 14.00 5.04
N ILE A 81 2.33 13.64 4.03
CA ILE A 81 2.86 13.59 2.66
C ILE A 81 3.21 15.00 2.18
N PRO A 82 4.19 15.16 1.29
CA PRO A 82 4.51 16.47 0.71
C PRO A 82 3.26 17.10 0.07
N GLY A 83 3.03 18.38 0.36
CA GLY A 83 1.88 19.13 -0.12
C GLY A 83 0.62 19.00 0.74
N ASN A 84 0.63 18.20 1.80
CA ASN A 84 -0.45 18.06 2.77
C ASN A 84 0.02 18.38 4.20
N ASP A 85 0.84 19.40 4.34
CA ASP A 85 1.46 19.78 5.61
C ASP A 85 0.43 20.03 6.71
N GLY A 86 0.72 19.57 7.93
CA GLY A 86 -0.19 19.69 9.07
C GLY A 86 -1.23 18.56 9.18
N TYR A 87 -1.24 17.61 8.23
CA TYR A 87 -2.14 16.45 8.24
C TYR A 87 -1.34 15.14 8.26
N PRO A 88 -0.75 14.77 9.41
CA PRO A 88 0.05 13.54 9.51
C PRO A 88 -0.83 12.31 9.35
N VAL A 89 -0.35 11.32 8.60
CA VAL A 89 -1.03 10.04 8.46
C VAL A 89 -0.86 9.18 9.71
N ASP A 90 -1.82 8.32 10.01
CA ASP A 90 -1.74 7.35 11.10
C ASP A 90 -1.62 5.90 10.60
N ASN A 91 -1.83 5.67 9.31
CA ASN A 91 -1.73 4.36 8.64
C ASN A 91 -2.64 3.29 9.29
N LEU A 92 -3.89 3.65 9.52
CA LEU A 92 -4.89 2.77 10.13
C LEU A 92 -5.99 2.38 9.14
N VAL A 93 -6.37 1.10 9.17
CA VAL A 93 -7.49 0.55 8.41
C VAL A 93 -8.32 -0.40 9.26
N ARG A 94 -9.63 -0.48 9.04
CA ARG A 94 -10.50 -1.44 9.74
C ARG A 94 -11.48 -2.12 8.79
N THR A 95 -12.12 -3.19 9.27
CA THR A 95 -13.10 -3.95 8.49
C THR A 95 -14.45 -3.24 8.36
N GLU A 96 -14.81 -2.44 9.35
CA GLU A 96 -16.11 -1.74 9.43
C GLU A 96 -16.02 -0.34 8.82
N ALA A 97 -17.11 0.11 8.23
CA ALA A 97 -17.22 1.47 7.71
C ALA A 97 -17.38 2.52 8.85
N PRO A 98 -16.78 3.69 8.72
CA PRO A 98 -15.78 4.06 7.73
C PRO A 98 -14.48 3.28 7.97
N GLN A 99 -13.92 2.70 6.90
CA GLN A 99 -12.74 1.83 7.00
C GLN A 99 -11.43 2.58 7.25
N LEU A 100 -11.39 3.87 6.96
CA LEU A 100 -10.23 4.73 7.19
C LEU A 100 -10.47 5.67 8.38
N SER A 101 -9.37 6.03 9.04
CA SER A 101 -9.36 7.06 10.08
C SER A 101 -9.43 8.47 9.48
N LEU A 102 -9.53 9.49 10.33
CA LEU A 102 -9.45 10.90 9.94
C LEU A 102 -8.13 11.28 9.27
N HIS A 103 -7.08 10.57 9.61
CA HIS A 103 -5.72 10.81 9.10
C HIS A 103 -5.38 9.88 7.92
N GLY A 104 -5.98 8.71 7.85
CA GLY A 104 -5.81 7.73 6.79
C GLY A 104 -4.38 7.22 6.65
N PHE A 105 -4.07 6.66 5.50
CA PHE A 105 -2.72 6.23 5.17
C PHE A 105 -2.16 7.03 4.01
N GLY A 106 -0.84 7.13 3.96
CA GLY A 106 -0.16 7.86 2.89
C GLY A 106 0.84 7.01 2.16
N TYR A 107 1.08 7.31 0.90
CA TYR A 107 2.08 6.61 0.09
C TYR A 107 2.68 7.50 -0.98
N ALA A 108 3.93 7.15 -1.35
CA ALA A 108 4.65 7.72 -2.47
C ALA A 108 4.45 6.86 -3.72
N LEU A 109 4.41 7.49 -4.86
CA LEU A 109 4.38 6.86 -6.18
C LEU A 109 5.74 6.96 -6.86
N ALA A 110 6.03 6.04 -7.78
CA ALA A 110 7.31 5.96 -8.47
C ALA A 110 7.65 7.20 -9.33
N ASN A 111 6.64 8.01 -9.68
CA ASN A 111 6.81 9.25 -10.43
C ASN A 111 7.03 10.49 -9.56
N GLY A 112 7.20 10.35 -8.24
CA GLY A 112 7.41 11.46 -7.31
C GLY A 112 6.15 12.17 -6.84
N THR A 113 4.96 11.64 -7.15
CA THR A 113 3.69 12.09 -6.59
C THR A 113 3.31 11.30 -5.34
N TYR A 114 2.31 11.76 -4.59
CA TYR A 114 1.90 11.20 -3.32
C TYR A 114 0.38 11.13 -3.23
N ALA A 115 -0.12 10.24 -2.41
CA ALA A 115 -1.55 10.16 -2.10
C ALA A 115 -1.80 9.84 -0.63
N ASN A 116 -2.93 10.36 -0.11
CA ASN A 116 -3.41 10.09 1.24
C ASN A 116 -4.93 9.92 1.21
N PRO A 117 -5.44 8.70 1.09
CA PRO A 117 -6.85 8.43 1.33
C PRO A 117 -7.17 8.48 2.84
N PHE A 118 -8.28 9.09 3.20
CA PHE A 118 -8.72 9.31 4.58
C PHE A 118 -10.24 9.49 4.68
N TYR A 119 -10.80 9.41 5.89
CA TYR A 119 -12.21 9.69 6.12
C TYR A 119 -12.43 11.12 6.62
N GLY A 120 -13.03 11.97 5.78
CA GLY A 120 -13.31 13.36 6.08
C GLY A 120 -14.56 13.55 6.93
N ALA A 121 -14.57 13.09 8.18
CA ALA A 121 -15.73 13.17 9.08
C ALA A 121 -16.20 14.61 9.35
N HIS A 122 -15.32 15.59 9.26
CA HIS A 122 -15.61 17.00 9.53
C HIS A 122 -15.87 17.82 8.27
N PHE A 123 -15.86 17.19 7.11
CA PHE A 123 -16.19 17.85 5.85
C PHE A 123 -17.70 18.14 5.76
N ALA A 124 -18.09 19.12 4.97
CA ALA A 124 -19.50 19.44 4.75
C ALA A 124 -20.32 18.22 4.29
N LYS A 125 -19.69 17.33 3.53
CA LYS A 125 -20.19 16.00 3.21
C LYS A 125 -19.21 14.97 3.77
N PRO A 126 -19.50 14.34 4.92
CA PRO A 126 -18.67 13.27 5.46
C PRO A 126 -18.61 12.10 4.46
N ASP A 127 -17.40 11.76 4.04
CA ASP A 127 -17.14 10.71 3.04
C ASP A 127 -15.65 10.32 3.10
N THR A 128 -15.25 9.31 2.31
CA THR A 128 -13.85 9.04 2.07
C THR A 128 -13.35 9.90 0.92
N TYR A 129 -12.20 10.51 1.12
CA TYR A 129 -11.51 11.37 0.16
C TYR A 129 -10.10 10.84 -0.10
N ALA A 130 -9.55 11.13 -1.25
CA ALA A 130 -8.15 10.84 -1.57
C ALA A 130 -7.44 12.14 -1.92
N PHE A 131 -6.62 12.64 -0.98
CA PHE A 131 -5.75 13.75 -1.27
C PHE A 131 -4.58 13.26 -2.14
N ALA A 132 -4.32 13.95 -3.24
CA ALA A 132 -3.21 13.68 -4.13
C ALA A 132 -2.34 14.93 -4.29
N SER A 133 -1.04 14.73 -4.30
CA SER A 133 -0.05 15.79 -4.40
C SER A 133 1.00 15.49 -5.47
N ASP A 134 1.24 16.48 -6.31
CA ASP A 134 2.36 16.55 -7.24
C ASP A 134 3.26 17.74 -6.85
N PRO A 135 4.26 17.53 -5.97
CA PRO A 135 5.11 18.60 -5.50
C PRO A 135 5.92 19.29 -6.59
N THR A 136 6.28 18.55 -7.65
CA THR A 136 7.05 19.09 -8.77
C THR A 136 6.28 20.14 -9.55
N ASN A 137 4.98 19.89 -9.78
CA ASN A 137 4.11 20.77 -10.53
C ASN A 137 3.21 21.64 -9.63
N HIS A 138 3.39 21.60 -8.32
CA HIS A 138 2.59 22.32 -7.32
C HIS A 138 1.08 22.10 -7.50
N LYS A 139 0.68 20.85 -7.78
CA LYS A 139 -0.72 20.47 -7.98
C LYS A 139 -1.21 19.59 -6.85
N THR A 140 -2.43 19.84 -6.42
CA THR A 140 -3.15 19.01 -5.45
C THR A 140 -4.58 18.75 -5.94
N SER A 141 -5.15 17.63 -5.51
CA SER A 141 -6.57 17.31 -5.69
C SER A 141 -7.06 16.50 -4.50
N GLU A 142 -8.38 16.52 -4.26
CA GLU A 142 -9.00 15.83 -3.12
C GLU A 142 -10.41 15.35 -3.49
N PRO A 143 -10.54 14.47 -4.49
CA PRO A 143 -11.85 13.95 -4.86
C PRO A 143 -12.41 13.02 -3.77
N ALA A 144 -13.74 12.99 -3.65
CA ALA A 144 -14.43 11.92 -2.95
C ALA A 144 -14.21 10.60 -3.70
N VAL A 145 -14.01 9.53 -2.93
CA VAL A 145 -13.74 8.19 -3.49
C VAL A 145 -14.55 7.13 -2.77
N THR A 146 -14.83 6.04 -3.47
CA THR A 146 -15.32 4.81 -2.85
C THR A 146 -14.12 3.96 -2.51
N PHE A 147 -13.89 3.73 -1.22
CA PHE A 147 -12.80 2.92 -0.69
C PHE A 147 -13.31 1.58 -0.19
N THR A 148 -12.58 0.52 -0.48
CA THR A 148 -12.81 -0.81 0.09
C THR A 148 -11.49 -1.47 0.46
N ALA A 149 -11.49 -2.18 1.59
CA ALA A 149 -10.39 -3.04 2.00
C ALA A 149 -10.94 -4.32 2.64
N THR A 150 -10.36 -5.46 2.29
CA THR A 150 -10.81 -6.77 2.74
C THR A 150 -9.61 -7.65 3.09
N ILE A 151 -9.64 -8.28 4.26
CA ILE A 151 -8.62 -9.25 4.68
C ILE A 151 -8.70 -10.48 3.77
N VAL A 152 -7.55 -10.92 3.25
CA VAL A 152 -7.47 -12.11 2.37
C VAL A 152 -6.66 -13.25 2.98
N ARG A 153 -5.84 -12.97 3.98
CA ARG A 153 -5.13 -13.99 4.81
C ARG A 153 -4.47 -13.38 6.04
#